data_86da896bd57c0fb94a14c527feccb4c1
#
_entry.id   86da896bd57c0fb94a14c527feccb4c1
#
_cell.length_a   1.000
_cell.length_b   1.000
_cell.length_c   1.000
_cell.angle_alpha   90.00
_cell.angle_beta   90.00
_cell.angle_gamma   90.00
#
_symmetry.space_group_name_H-M   'P 1'
#
loop_
_entity.id
_entity.type
_entity.pdbx_description
1 polymer ?
#
loop_
_entity_poly.entity_id
_entity_poly.type
_entity_poly.pdbx_seq_one_letter_code
_entity_poly.pdbx_strand_id
1 'polypeptide(L)'
;MNVEEELSRSLWMDLPPIDAPSLAGSITTDVLVVGAGIAGLSTAYELVLRGRKVTVVDRGRPARGMSARTSAHLAFEIDDYNQELIKVRDVDAARTYYESQSAAVDRIQEITVDEGIDCDFARVDGYFVPAAQDDVELLRKELTASLQAGFPDAEWLERGPAPWSNGPAVRYPRQARFHPLKYLYGLLAVLRARGVEIYGHTAVDSLDERDETVVARCADGRTITANAVVVATNSPFHLGVPVHTKQAPYRTYVIAAHVPKGSVPDALVWDTLEPGYHYVRIQPGEERDVLIVGGEDHKTGEADDQDARFARLEGWARALVPAMGEVTHRWSGQVMEPADYVPFIGKSPQHERVWLVTGDSGEGLTTGVTAALILCEQVNGGEHPWGKLYEPSRKMLHGLKEYLTENLDAARHWAAHLTDGEIESLDRLAPGQGAIAKIDGDAVAAYRTPEGELRLYSAACTHFGCVVRWNGFERCWDCPCHGSQFSVDGEPLQGPAHRPLEPFTPQARSERRRASGE
;
A
#
# COMPACT_ATOMS: atom_id res chain seq x y z
N MET A 1 -8.45 1.46 7.27
CA MET A 1 -8.88 1.13 5.89
C MET A 1 -10.02 0.14 5.90
N ASN A 2 -10.97 0.25 4.96
CA ASN A 2 -12.10 -0.68 4.85
C ASN A 2 -11.96 -1.60 3.63
N VAL A 3 -10.73 -1.96 3.27
CA VAL A 3 -10.48 -2.83 2.10
C VAL A 3 -11.00 -4.27 2.26
N GLU A 4 -11.56 -4.62 3.42
CA GLU A 4 -12.34 -5.86 3.58
C GLU A 4 -13.65 -5.84 2.77
N GLU A 5 -14.11 -4.67 2.36
CA GLU A 5 -15.27 -4.50 1.48
C GLU A 5 -14.93 -4.66 0.00
N GLU A 6 -13.65 -4.69 -0.37
CA GLU A 6 -13.22 -5.14 -1.69
C GLU A 6 -13.51 -6.62 -1.88
N LEU A 7 -13.80 -7.02 -3.11
CA LEU A 7 -14.28 -8.37 -3.41
C LEU A 7 -13.22 -9.45 -3.19
N SER A 8 -11.98 -9.16 -3.59
CA SER A 8 -10.91 -10.16 -3.52
C SER A 8 -10.36 -10.34 -2.11
N ARG A 9 -9.85 -11.54 -1.85
CA ARG A 9 -9.26 -11.92 -0.57
C ARG A 9 -7.89 -12.54 -0.79
N SER A 10 -6.89 -12.08 -0.06
CA SER A 10 -5.58 -12.72 -0.04
C SER A 10 -5.60 -14.05 0.72
N LEU A 11 -4.62 -14.89 0.46
CA LEU A 11 -4.36 -16.12 1.22
C LEU A 11 -4.33 -15.88 2.74
N TRP A 12 -3.79 -14.76 3.17
CA TRP A 12 -3.66 -14.43 4.60
C TRP A 12 -5.00 -14.21 5.29
N MET A 13 -6.00 -13.76 4.53
CA MET A 13 -7.35 -13.47 5.04
C MET A 13 -8.18 -14.72 5.34
N ASP A 14 -7.66 -15.93 5.12
CA ASP A 14 -8.26 -17.17 5.61
C ASP A 14 -8.24 -17.24 7.14
N LEU A 15 -7.30 -16.53 7.79
CA LEU A 15 -7.36 -16.32 9.23
C LEU A 15 -8.57 -15.45 9.60
N PRO A 16 -9.36 -15.85 10.62
CA PRO A 16 -10.46 -15.04 11.12
C PRO A 16 -9.99 -13.65 11.53
N PRO A 17 -10.77 -12.58 11.25
CA PRO A 17 -10.41 -11.25 11.66
C PRO A 17 -10.42 -11.10 13.19
N ILE A 18 -9.53 -10.26 13.70
CA ILE A 18 -9.55 -9.82 15.09
C ILE A 18 -10.36 -8.53 15.18
N ASP A 19 -11.43 -8.53 15.97
CA ASP A 19 -12.21 -7.34 16.22
C ASP A 19 -11.56 -6.45 17.29
N ALA A 20 -11.87 -5.15 17.18
CA ALA A 20 -11.60 -4.16 18.20
C ALA A 20 -12.87 -3.30 18.39
N PRO A 21 -13.17 -2.87 19.63
CA PRO A 21 -14.34 -2.05 19.88
C PRO A 21 -14.18 -0.70 19.16
N SER A 22 -15.32 -0.09 18.77
CA SER A 22 -15.32 1.31 18.36
C SER A 22 -15.07 2.21 19.58
N LEU A 23 -14.49 3.37 19.34
CA LEU A 23 -14.33 4.38 20.40
C LEU A 23 -15.71 4.76 20.98
N ALA A 24 -15.91 4.60 22.29
CA ALA A 24 -17.22 4.82 22.90
C ALA A 24 -17.49 6.29 23.25
N GLY A 25 -16.45 7.09 23.44
CA GLY A 25 -16.53 8.52 23.81
C GLY A 25 -15.24 9.25 23.50
N SER A 26 -15.22 10.56 23.69
CA SER A 26 -13.99 11.36 23.52
C SER A 26 -12.98 11.01 24.62
N ILE A 27 -11.70 10.91 24.24
CA ILE A 27 -10.60 10.49 25.12
C ILE A 27 -9.39 11.42 25.01
N THR A 28 -8.45 11.26 25.94
CA THR A 28 -7.12 11.88 25.90
C THR A 28 -6.04 10.80 26.02
N THR A 29 -5.02 10.90 25.20
CA THR A 29 -3.85 10.00 25.21
C THR A 29 -2.56 10.80 25.09
N ASP A 30 -1.40 10.15 25.28
CA ASP A 30 -0.12 10.80 25.03
C ASP A 30 0.23 10.77 23.53
N VAL A 31 0.18 9.58 22.92
CA VAL A 31 0.39 9.44 21.47
C VAL A 31 -0.81 8.75 20.84
N LEU A 32 -1.37 9.36 19.81
CA LEU A 32 -2.37 8.75 18.96
C LEU A 32 -1.72 8.20 17.69
N VAL A 33 -1.94 6.93 17.40
CA VAL A 33 -1.57 6.31 16.13
C VAL A 33 -2.84 6.06 15.30
N VAL A 34 -2.92 6.66 14.11
CA VAL A 34 -4.03 6.51 13.17
C VAL A 34 -3.64 5.53 12.08
N GLY A 35 -4.28 4.37 12.08
CA GLY A 35 -3.98 3.21 11.23
C GLY A 35 -3.38 2.06 12.03
N ALA A 36 -4.03 0.89 11.96
CA ALA A 36 -3.63 -0.34 12.65
C ALA A 36 -3.08 -1.39 11.66
N GLY A 37 -2.37 -0.95 10.62
CA GLY A 37 -1.53 -1.79 9.74
C GLY A 37 -0.13 -2.00 10.32
N ILE A 38 0.77 -2.54 9.49
CA ILE A 38 2.16 -2.83 9.91
C ILE A 38 2.87 -1.58 10.45
N ALA A 39 2.80 -0.45 9.79
CA ALA A 39 3.47 0.78 10.20
C ALA A 39 2.92 1.31 11.54
N GLY A 40 1.59 1.35 11.69
CA GLY A 40 0.97 1.85 12.92
C GLY A 40 1.21 0.95 14.12
N LEU A 41 1.04 -0.37 13.98
CA LEU A 41 1.24 -1.31 15.08
C LEU A 41 2.72 -1.40 15.49
N SER A 42 3.64 -1.38 14.52
CA SER A 42 5.08 -1.35 14.83
C SER A 42 5.49 -0.05 15.51
N THR A 43 4.96 1.11 15.06
CA THR A 43 5.20 2.39 15.73
C THR A 43 4.65 2.40 17.16
N ALA A 44 3.44 1.87 17.36
CA ALA A 44 2.86 1.75 18.70
C ALA A 44 3.73 0.86 19.60
N TYR A 45 4.27 -0.23 19.07
CA TYR A 45 5.16 -1.13 19.81
C TYR A 45 6.44 -0.42 20.26
N GLU A 46 7.15 0.25 19.35
CA GLU A 46 8.38 0.97 19.70
C GLU A 46 8.13 2.10 20.72
N LEU A 47 7.01 2.84 20.56
CA LEU A 47 6.65 3.91 21.52
C LEU A 47 6.33 3.38 22.92
N VAL A 48 5.63 2.25 23.01
CA VAL A 48 5.32 1.62 24.31
C VAL A 48 6.58 1.11 25.01
N LEU A 49 7.54 0.57 24.27
CA LEU A 49 8.85 0.18 24.82
C LEU A 49 9.62 1.38 25.41
N ARG A 50 9.35 2.61 24.94
CA ARG A 50 9.89 3.86 25.47
C ARG A 50 9.02 4.46 26.60
N GLY A 51 8.00 3.73 27.05
CA GLY A 51 7.13 4.14 28.16
C GLY A 51 6.04 5.15 27.79
N ARG A 52 5.75 5.36 26.49
CA ARG A 52 4.66 6.26 26.07
C ARG A 52 3.30 5.58 26.25
N LYS A 53 2.29 6.36 26.63
CA LYS A 53 0.89 5.91 26.60
C LYS A 53 0.35 6.07 25.18
N VAL A 54 0.06 4.95 24.51
CA VAL A 54 -0.37 4.93 23.11
C VAL A 54 -1.82 4.48 22.98
N THR A 55 -2.55 5.16 22.11
CA THR A 55 -3.86 4.71 21.61
C THR A 55 -3.78 4.53 20.10
N VAL A 56 -4.28 3.41 19.59
CA VAL A 56 -4.33 3.10 18.16
C VAL A 56 -5.79 3.11 17.70
N VAL A 57 -6.07 3.77 16.57
CA VAL A 57 -7.39 3.76 15.95
C VAL A 57 -7.30 3.35 14.48
N ASP A 58 -8.30 2.65 13.98
CA ASP A 58 -8.43 2.33 12.56
C ASP A 58 -9.87 2.54 12.08
N ARG A 59 -10.05 2.92 10.84
CA ARG A 59 -11.35 3.05 10.20
C ARG A 59 -12.09 1.71 10.11
N GLY A 60 -11.35 0.65 9.81
CA GLY A 60 -11.84 -0.73 9.73
C GLY A 60 -11.38 -1.58 10.92
N ARG A 61 -11.25 -2.88 10.67
CA ARG A 61 -10.64 -3.81 11.63
C ARG A 61 -9.12 -3.68 11.63
N PRO A 62 -8.46 -3.83 12.79
CA PRO A 62 -7.00 -3.86 12.86
C PRO A 62 -6.39 -4.93 11.95
N ALA A 63 -5.25 -4.61 11.33
CA ALA A 63 -4.48 -5.47 10.43
C ALA A 63 -5.21 -5.90 9.13
N ARG A 64 -6.35 -5.30 8.79
CA ARG A 64 -7.16 -5.65 7.60
C ARG A 64 -7.08 -4.62 6.46
N GLY A 65 -6.08 -3.72 6.49
CA GLY A 65 -5.75 -2.82 5.39
C GLY A 65 -4.83 -3.47 4.35
N MET A 66 -4.00 -2.67 3.65
CA MET A 66 -3.05 -3.16 2.63
C MET A 66 -2.06 -4.18 3.18
N SER A 67 -1.70 -4.14 4.47
CA SER A 67 -0.88 -5.17 5.11
C SER A 67 -1.47 -6.59 5.02
N ALA A 68 -2.79 -6.72 4.87
CA ALA A 68 -3.44 -8.01 4.64
C ALA A 68 -3.47 -8.42 3.15
N ARG A 69 -3.08 -7.54 2.23
CA ARG A 69 -3.09 -7.77 0.77
C ARG A 69 -1.68 -7.89 0.18
N THR A 70 -0.68 -7.86 1.03
CA THR A 70 0.73 -8.01 0.65
C THR A 70 1.02 -9.42 0.11
N SER A 71 2.05 -9.55 -0.72
CA SER A 71 2.65 -10.85 -1.07
C SER A 71 3.54 -11.39 0.06
N ALA A 72 3.84 -10.54 1.05
CA ALA A 72 4.64 -10.84 2.24
C ALA A 72 6.11 -11.20 1.95
N HIS A 73 6.71 -10.54 0.98
CA HIS A 73 8.16 -10.43 0.84
C HIS A 73 8.70 -9.52 1.94
N LEU A 74 9.75 -9.92 2.61
CA LEU A 74 10.54 -9.08 3.51
C LEU A 74 11.89 -8.87 2.84
N ALA A 75 11.88 -8.09 1.77
CA ALA A 75 13.06 -7.68 1.04
C ALA A 75 13.63 -6.39 1.62
N PHE A 76 14.92 -6.19 1.49
CA PHE A 76 15.62 -4.95 1.81
C PHE A 76 16.37 -4.41 0.58
N GLU A 77 16.16 -5.03 -0.55
CA GLU A 77 16.55 -4.52 -1.85
C GLU A 77 15.44 -3.63 -2.37
N ILE A 78 15.81 -2.50 -2.96
CA ILE A 78 14.84 -1.52 -3.45
C ILE A 78 14.16 -2.00 -4.74
N ASP A 79 12.85 -1.89 -4.79
CA ASP A 79 12.01 -2.31 -5.92
C ASP A 79 12.40 -1.63 -7.24
N ASP A 80 12.72 -0.34 -7.18
CA ASP A 80 13.07 0.53 -8.32
C ASP A 80 14.56 0.51 -8.69
N TYR A 81 15.35 -0.46 -8.25
CA TYR A 81 16.79 -0.64 -8.46
C TYR A 81 17.70 0.39 -7.76
N ASN A 82 18.76 -0.11 -7.12
CA ASN A 82 19.80 0.74 -6.50
C ASN A 82 20.49 1.66 -7.52
N GLN A 83 20.68 1.21 -8.76
CA GLN A 83 21.27 2.04 -9.79
C GLN A 83 20.41 3.28 -10.13
N GLU A 84 19.08 3.16 -10.09
CA GLU A 84 18.18 4.29 -10.33
C GLU A 84 18.15 5.23 -9.11
N LEU A 85 18.09 4.67 -7.89
CA LEU A 85 18.19 5.50 -6.69
C LEU A 85 19.50 6.28 -6.63
N ILE A 86 20.64 5.65 -6.99
CA ILE A 86 21.94 6.35 -7.04
C ILE A 86 21.94 7.48 -8.07
N LYS A 87 21.30 7.30 -9.22
CA LYS A 87 21.18 8.34 -10.25
C LYS A 87 20.32 9.53 -9.80
N VAL A 88 19.19 9.22 -9.14
CA VAL A 88 18.22 10.23 -8.69
C VAL A 88 18.71 10.95 -7.44
N ARG A 89 19.46 10.28 -6.59
CA ARG A 89 19.96 10.80 -5.31
C ARG A 89 21.49 10.75 -5.24
N ASP A 90 22.03 9.72 -4.65
CA ASP A 90 23.46 9.41 -4.54
C ASP A 90 23.69 8.04 -3.89
N VAL A 91 24.95 7.63 -3.76
CA VAL A 91 25.34 6.36 -3.13
C VAL A 91 25.02 6.35 -1.62
N ASP A 92 25.08 7.48 -0.94
CA ASP A 92 24.81 7.56 0.50
C ASP A 92 23.30 7.39 0.78
N ALA A 93 22.44 7.87 -0.13
CA ALA A 93 21.02 7.61 -0.08
C ALA A 93 20.71 6.11 -0.25
N ALA A 94 21.31 5.45 -1.24
CA ALA A 94 21.13 4.00 -1.45
C ALA A 94 21.66 3.18 -0.26
N ARG A 95 22.78 3.59 0.34
CA ARG A 95 23.31 2.95 1.55
C ARG A 95 22.37 3.13 2.73
N THR A 96 21.86 4.33 2.97
CA THR A 96 20.92 4.61 4.05
C THR A 96 19.62 3.82 3.87
N TYR A 97 19.14 3.68 2.63
CA TYR A 97 17.98 2.86 2.30
C TYR A 97 18.24 1.39 2.67
N TYR A 98 19.32 0.81 2.17
CA TYR A 98 19.71 -0.57 2.49
C TYR A 98 19.82 -0.82 3.99
N GLU A 99 20.56 0.02 4.71
CA GLU A 99 20.77 -0.12 6.15
C GLU A 99 19.44 -0.11 6.91
N SER A 100 18.54 0.80 6.56
CA SER A 100 17.27 0.95 7.24
C SER A 100 16.28 -0.19 6.94
N GLN A 101 16.20 -0.65 5.69
CA GLN A 101 15.33 -1.76 5.31
C GLN A 101 15.86 -3.09 5.87
N SER A 102 17.18 -3.32 5.84
CA SER A 102 17.82 -4.48 6.46
C SER A 102 17.56 -4.52 7.98
N ALA A 103 17.72 -3.39 8.66
CA ALA A 103 17.42 -3.28 10.09
C ALA A 103 15.93 -3.53 10.40
N ALA A 104 15.01 -3.16 9.49
CA ALA A 104 13.59 -3.46 9.66
C ALA A 104 13.31 -4.98 9.60
N VAL A 105 13.97 -5.71 8.70
CA VAL A 105 13.85 -7.18 8.65
C VAL A 105 14.43 -7.83 9.91
N ASP A 106 15.58 -7.33 10.39
CA ASP A 106 16.19 -7.78 11.64
C ASP A 106 15.24 -7.49 12.83
N ARG A 107 14.62 -6.30 12.86
CA ARG A 107 13.68 -5.92 13.91
C ARG A 107 12.42 -6.78 13.94
N ILE A 108 11.86 -7.13 12.78
CA ILE A 108 10.74 -8.09 12.69
C ILE A 108 11.14 -9.43 13.30
N GLN A 109 12.34 -9.93 12.99
CA GLN A 109 12.85 -11.17 13.55
C GLN A 109 13.02 -11.09 15.07
N GLU A 110 13.62 -10.01 15.58
CA GLU A 110 13.77 -9.77 17.01
C GLU A 110 12.42 -9.80 17.73
N ILE A 111 11.44 -9.00 17.24
CA ILE A 111 10.09 -8.97 17.82
C ILE A 111 9.44 -10.35 17.81
N THR A 112 9.61 -11.10 16.71
CA THR A 112 9.08 -12.46 16.59
C THR A 112 9.63 -13.39 17.66
N VAL A 113 10.94 -13.30 17.95
CA VAL A 113 11.62 -14.11 18.97
C VAL A 113 11.29 -13.63 20.38
N ASP A 114 11.43 -12.33 20.65
CA ASP A 114 11.28 -11.75 21.99
C ASP A 114 9.85 -11.86 22.52
N GLU A 115 8.86 -11.71 21.65
CA GLU A 115 7.45 -11.78 22.02
C GLU A 115 6.82 -13.17 21.74
N GLY A 116 7.60 -14.12 21.24
CA GLY A 116 7.13 -15.49 20.96
C GLY A 116 6.03 -15.58 19.93
N ILE A 117 6.08 -14.74 18.88
CA ILE A 117 5.07 -14.71 17.81
C ILE A 117 5.36 -15.79 16.77
N ASP A 118 4.52 -16.82 16.73
CA ASP A 118 4.59 -17.85 15.67
C ASP A 118 3.92 -17.35 14.38
N CYS A 119 4.75 -16.85 13.46
CA CYS A 119 4.30 -16.27 12.18
C CYS A 119 5.00 -16.84 10.96
N ASP A 120 5.49 -18.07 11.02
CA ASP A 120 6.20 -18.73 9.92
C ASP A 120 7.41 -17.93 9.39
N PHE A 121 8.02 -17.10 10.26
CA PHE A 121 9.19 -16.30 9.88
C PHE A 121 10.37 -17.21 9.52
N ALA A 122 10.99 -16.92 8.37
CA ALA A 122 12.24 -17.56 7.98
C ALA A 122 13.12 -16.62 7.18
N ARG A 123 14.45 -16.71 7.40
CA ARG A 123 15.44 -16.11 6.51
C ARG A 123 15.56 -16.95 5.26
N VAL A 124 15.50 -16.28 4.12
CA VAL A 124 15.62 -16.88 2.78
C VAL A 124 16.50 -15.99 1.91
N ASP A 125 17.01 -16.54 0.83
CA ASP A 125 17.73 -15.75 -0.16
C ASP A 125 16.74 -15.08 -1.14
N GLY A 126 17.11 -13.88 -1.60
CA GLY A 126 16.47 -13.18 -2.72
C GLY A 126 17.26 -13.39 -4.00
N TYR A 127 16.58 -13.45 -5.13
CA TYR A 127 17.19 -13.61 -6.44
C TYR A 127 16.56 -12.66 -7.45
N PHE A 128 17.39 -11.82 -8.05
CA PHE A 128 17.02 -10.99 -9.17
C PHE A 128 17.44 -11.69 -10.46
N VAL A 129 16.48 -11.95 -11.34
CA VAL A 129 16.66 -12.77 -12.54
C VAL A 129 16.28 -12.01 -13.81
N PRO A 130 16.93 -12.28 -14.96
CA PRO A 130 16.55 -11.60 -16.20
C PRO A 130 15.27 -12.20 -16.76
N ALA A 131 14.30 -11.35 -17.15
CA ALA A 131 13.12 -11.76 -17.90
C ALA A 131 13.47 -12.10 -19.35
N ALA A 132 14.46 -11.41 -19.94
CA ALA A 132 14.98 -11.65 -21.27
C ALA A 132 16.52 -11.72 -21.27
N GLN A 133 17.10 -12.32 -22.31
CA GLN A 133 18.56 -12.46 -22.40
C GLN A 133 19.30 -11.12 -22.44
N ASP A 134 18.68 -10.09 -23.00
CA ASP A 134 19.27 -8.75 -23.12
C ASP A 134 19.32 -8.01 -21.76
N ASP A 135 18.60 -8.47 -20.74
CA ASP A 135 18.54 -7.87 -19.41
C ASP A 135 19.74 -8.22 -18.52
N VAL A 136 20.62 -9.11 -18.97
CA VAL A 136 21.82 -9.54 -18.21
C VAL A 136 22.73 -8.35 -17.87
N GLU A 137 22.82 -7.35 -18.75
CA GLU A 137 23.61 -6.14 -18.49
C GLU A 137 22.96 -5.26 -17.40
N LEU A 138 21.63 -5.24 -17.30
CA LEU A 138 20.90 -4.59 -16.22
C LEU A 138 21.27 -5.21 -14.87
N LEU A 139 21.27 -6.55 -14.78
CA LEU A 139 21.66 -7.28 -13.56
C LEU A 139 23.09 -6.94 -13.13
N ARG A 140 24.04 -6.83 -14.07
CA ARG A 140 25.44 -6.47 -13.74
C ARG A 140 25.56 -5.06 -13.17
N LYS A 141 24.81 -4.13 -13.75
CA LYS A 141 24.78 -2.75 -13.25
C LYS A 141 24.16 -2.69 -11.86
N GLU A 142 23.06 -3.43 -11.66
CA GLU A 142 22.39 -3.50 -10.37
C GLU A 142 23.26 -4.12 -9.29
N LEU A 143 23.95 -5.22 -9.57
CA LEU A 143 24.93 -5.79 -8.63
C LEU A 143 26.00 -4.77 -8.26
N THR A 144 26.53 -4.05 -9.25
CA THR A 144 27.54 -3.01 -8.99
C THR A 144 27.00 -1.90 -8.09
N ALA A 145 25.78 -1.45 -8.34
CA ALA A 145 25.10 -0.43 -7.54
C ALA A 145 24.80 -0.93 -6.12
N SER A 146 24.33 -2.16 -5.98
CA SER A 146 24.08 -2.79 -4.68
C SER A 146 25.33 -2.91 -3.83
N LEU A 147 26.46 -3.31 -4.43
CA LEU A 147 27.76 -3.36 -3.73
C LEU A 147 28.21 -1.96 -3.29
N GLN A 148 27.97 -0.90 -4.10
CA GLN A 148 28.24 0.49 -3.72
C GLN A 148 27.32 0.97 -2.60
N ALA A 149 26.07 0.54 -2.61
CA ALA A 149 25.09 0.83 -1.56
C ALA A 149 25.37 0.09 -0.24
N GLY A 150 26.31 -0.86 -0.23
CA GLY A 150 26.76 -1.53 0.99
C GLY A 150 26.15 -2.90 1.22
N PHE A 151 25.64 -3.58 0.19
CA PHE A 151 25.25 -4.99 0.23
C PHE A 151 26.50 -5.87 0.14
N PRO A 152 27.13 -6.28 1.24
CA PRO A 152 28.45 -6.89 1.18
C PRO A 152 28.42 -8.32 0.62
N ASP A 153 27.27 -8.96 0.76
CA ASP A 153 27.07 -10.38 0.42
C ASP A 153 26.26 -10.56 -0.88
N ALA A 154 25.95 -9.46 -1.60
CA ALA A 154 25.34 -9.56 -2.92
C ALA A 154 26.32 -10.18 -3.91
N GLU A 155 25.90 -11.20 -4.64
CA GLU A 155 26.80 -11.96 -5.51
C GLU A 155 26.19 -12.30 -6.87
N TRP A 156 27.06 -12.40 -7.87
CA TRP A 156 26.71 -12.88 -9.19
C TRP A 156 26.70 -14.41 -9.22
N LEU A 157 25.61 -14.98 -9.73
CA LEU A 157 25.51 -16.40 -10.04
C LEU A 157 25.49 -16.59 -11.55
N GLU A 158 26.30 -17.51 -12.08
CA GLU A 158 26.25 -17.88 -13.50
C GLU A 158 24.97 -18.66 -13.84
N ARG A 159 24.32 -19.24 -12.83
CA ARG A 159 23.04 -19.92 -12.95
C ARG A 159 22.17 -19.62 -11.74
N GLY A 160 21.02 -19.02 -12.01
CA GLY A 160 20.01 -18.70 -11.01
C GLY A 160 19.25 -19.94 -10.51
N PRO A 161 18.31 -19.74 -9.56
CA PRO A 161 17.53 -20.83 -8.99
C PRO A 161 16.48 -21.33 -10.00
N ALA A 162 16.54 -22.64 -10.31
CA ALA A 162 15.47 -23.26 -11.09
C ALA A 162 14.17 -23.32 -10.28
N PRO A 163 12.98 -23.15 -10.87
CA PRO A 163 12.73 -23.04 -12.32
C PRO A 163 12.80 -21.60 -12.86
N TRP A 164 13.11 -20.60 -12.02
CA TRP A 164 12.95 -19.18 -12.32
C TRP A 164 14.00 -18.64 -13.29
N SER A 165 15.21 -19.17 -13.26
CA SER A 165 16.25 -18.82 -14.21
C SER A 165 17.11 -20.02 -14.57
N ASN A 166 17.39 -20.18 -15.87
CA ASN A 166 18.43 -21.07 -16.39
C ASN A 166 19.71 -20.31 -16.76
N GLY A 167 19.67 -19.00 -16.70
CA GLY A 167 20.75 -18.04 -16.94
C GLY A 167 21.28 -17.44 -15.62
N PRO A 168 22.01 -16.32 -15.71
CA PRO A 168 22.58 -15.67 -14.54
C PRO A 168 21.51 -15.12 -13.59
N ALA A 169 21.94 -14.79 -12.37
CA ALA A 169 21.13 -14.09 -11.37
C ALA A 169 22.04 -13.26 -10.46
N VAL A 170 21.46 -12.24 -9.82
CA VAL A 170 22.04 -11.62 -8.62
C VAL A 170 21.36 -12.23 -7.40
N ARG A 171 22.16 -12.74 -6.47
CA ARG A 171 21.68 -13.24 -5.18
C ARG A 171 21.86 -12.19 -4.10
N TYR A 172 20.81 -11.97 -3.33
CA TYR A 172 20.77 -11.14 -2.13
C TYR A 172 20.46 -12.02 -0.93
N PRO A 173 21.46 -12.45 -0.15
CA PRO A 173 21.24 -13.34 0.99
C PRO A 173 20.54 -12.63 2.13
N ARG A 174 19.97 -13.44 3.06
CA ARG A 174 19.35 -12.99 4.32
C ARG A 174 18.11 -12.11 4.18
N GLN A 175 17.42 -12.11 3.06
CA GLN A 175 16.04 -11.65 2.96
C GLN A 175 15.16 -12.47 3.92
N ALA A 176 13.87 -12.21 3.98
CA ALA A 176 13.00 -13.03 4.81
C ALA A 176 11.59 -13.16 4.22
N ARG A 177 10.85 -14.10 4.76
CA ARG A 177 9.41 -14.24 4.56
C ARG A 177 8.71 -14.52 5.88
N PHE A 178 7.43 -14.25 5.94
CA PHE A 178 6.59 -14.57 7.09
C PHE A 178 5.11 -14.67 6.68
N HIS A 179 4.22 -14.98 7.62
CA HIS A 179 2.79 -14.86 7.48
C HIS A 179 2.33 -13.53 8.11
N PRO A 180 1.98 -12.51 7.31
CA PRO A 180 1.81 -11.14 7.81
C PRO A 180 0.71 -11.00 8.86
N LEU A 181 -0.44 -11.68 8.68
CA LEU A 181 -1.52 -11.58 9.66
C LEU A 181 -1.23 -12.35 10.96
N LYS A 182 -0.50 -13.47 10.93
CA LYS A 182 -0.04 -14.12 12.18
C LYS A 182 0.87 -13.16 12.97
N TYR A 183 1.82 -12.51 12.30
CA TYR A 183 2.69 -11.50 12.92
C TYR A 183 1.90 -10.34 13.51
N LEU A 184 1.02 -9.71 12.73
CA LEU A 184 0.24 -8.56 13.17
C LEU A 184 -0.74 -8.91 14.30
N TYR A 185 -1.33 -10.10 14.27
CA TYR A 185 -2.21 -10.56 15.34
C TYR A 185 -1.45 -10.85 16.64
N GLY A 186 -0.25 -11.42 16.53
CA GLY A 186 0.66 -11.55 17.68
C GLY A 186 1.02 -10.20 18.25
N LEU A 187 1.41 -9.24 17.40
CA LEU A 187 1.75 -7.88 17.82
C LEU A 187 0.56 -7.15 18.47
N LEU A 188 -0.66 -7.30 17.93
CA LEU A 188 -1.89 -6.80 18.55
C LEU A 188 -2.11 -7.36 19.96
N ALA A 189 -1.88 -8.67 20.15
CA ALA A 189 -2.01 -9.30 21.46
C ALA A 189 -0.97 -8.75 22.47
N VAL A 190 0.27 -8.59 22.02
CA VAL A 190 1.36 -7.99 22.82
C VAL A 190 1.02 -6.55 23.22
N LEU A 191 0.57 -5.73 22.29
CA LEU A 191 0.20 -4.34 22.54
C LEU A 191 -0.94 -4.24 23.56
N ARG A 192 -1.98 -5.06 23.43
CA ARG A 192 -3.09 -5.13 24.39
C ARG A 192 -2.61 -5.55 25.78
N ALA A 193 -1.74 -6.55 25.86
CA ALA A 193 -1.15 -6.99 27.13
C ALA A 193 -0.30 -5.90 27.80
N ARG A 194 0.28 -4.98 27.02
CA ARG A 194 1.03 -3.81 27.49
C ARG A 194 0.14 -2.59 27.76
N GLY A 195 -1.19 -2.74 27.67
CA GLY A 195 -2.17 -1.69 28.01
C GLY A 195 -2.45 -0.68 26.90
N VAL A 196 -2.09 -0.98 25.65
CA VAL A 196 -2.45 -0.14 24.50
C VAL A 196 -3.94 -0.28 24.22
N GLU A 197 -4.65 0.84 24.17
CA GLU A 197 -6.04 0.90 23.75
C GLU A 197 -6.09 0.88 22.21
N ILE A 198 -6.79 -0.10 21.65
CA ILE A 198 -6.90 -0.30 20.19
C ILE A 198 -8.37 -0.29 19.82
N TYR A 199 -8.76 0.68 18.99
CA TYR A 199 -10.14 0.87 18.52
C TYR A 199 -10.21 0.65 17.01
N GLY A 200 -11.08 -0.26 16.60
CA GLY A 200 -11.51 -0.44 15.20
C GLY A 200 -12.72 0.43 14.88
N HIS A 201 -13.17 0.42 13.62
CA HIS A 201 -14.37 1.12 13.18
C HIS A 201 -14.44 2.58 13.70
N THR A 202 -13.27 3.24 13.77
CA THR A 202 -13.08 4.59 14.31
C THR A 202 -12.28 5.40 13.30
N ALA A 203 -13.00 6.00 12.34
CA ALA A 203 -12.41 6.81 11.28
C ALA A 203 -12.09 8.21 11.82
N VAL A 204 -10.84 8.66 11.65
CA VAL A 204 -10.41 10.03 11.90
C VAL A 204 -10.53 10.83 10.61
N ASP A 205 -11.22 11.97 10.66
CA ASP A 205 -11.48 12.82 9.51
C ASP A 205 -10.59 14.06 9.43
N SER A 206 -10.20 14.60 10.59
CA SER A 206 -9.37 15.81 10.63
C SER A 206 -8.50 15.87 11.86
N LEU A 207 -7.42 16.62 11.72
CA LEU A 207 -6.49 16.95 12.81
C LEU A 207 -6.48 18.48 12.97
N ASP A 208 -6.69 18.95 14.21
CA ASP A 208 -6.67 20.34 14.60
C ASP A 208 -5.54 20.51 15.62
N GLU A 209 -4.39 21.01 15.16
CA GLU A 209 -3.24 21.25 16.03
C GLU A 209 -3.41 22.54 16.81
N ARG A 210 -3.23 22.48 18.10
CA ARG A 210 -3.28 23.57 19.05
C ARG A 210 -1.97 23.60 19.83
N ASP A 211 -1.63 24.67 20.48
CA ASP A 211 -0.33 24.97 21.13
C ASP A 211 0.47 23.73 21.58
N GLU A 212 -0.09 22.88 22.44
CA GLU A 212 0.61 21.72 23.00
C GLU A 212 -0.04 20.37 22.64
N THR A 213 -1.16 20.35 21.93
CA THR A 213 -1.93 19.16 21.64
C THR A 213 -2.49 19.16 20.22
N VAL A 214 -2.85 17.97 19.75
CA VAL A 214 -3.61 17.77 18.52
C VAL A 214 -4.97 17.18 18.87
N VAL A 215 -6.04 17.75 18.34
CA VAL A 215 -7.39 17.20 18.45
C VAL A 215 -7.73 16.49 17.15
N ALA A 216 -7.75 15.16 17.20
CA ALA A 216 -8.24 14.33 16.11
C ALA A 216 -9.77 14.22 16.22
N ARG A 217 -10.49 14.57 15.15
CA ARG A 217 -11.96 14.46 15.05
C ARG A 217 -12.31 13.20 14.28
N CYS A 218 -13.18 12.39 14.86
CA CYS A 218 -13.72 11.21 14.21
C CYS A 218 -14.95 11.57 13.36
N ALA A 219 -15.26 10.76 12.35
CA ALA A 219 -16.41 10.91 11.45
C ALA A 219 -17.75 11.00 12.18
N ASP A 220 -17.87 10.38 13.34
CA ASP A 220 -19.06 10.38 14.18
C ASP A 220 -19.12 11.54 15.22
N GLY A 221 -18.18 12.48 15.13
CA GLY A 221 -18.12 13.68 15.98
C GLY A 221 -17.35 13.50 17.30
N ARG A 222 -16.92 12.30 17.65
CA ARG A 222 -16.03 12.07 18.81
C ARG A 222 -14.65 12.66 18.57
N THR A 223 -13.91 12.93 19.63
CA THR A 223 -12.57 13.52 19.54
C THR A 223 -11.56 12.75 20.36
N ILE A 224 -10.32 12.75 19.89
CA ILE A 224 -9.17 12.23 20.61
C ILE A 224 -8.16 13.37 20.72
N THR A 225 -7.82 13.75 21.96
CA THR A 225 -6.79 14.77 22.21
C THR A 225 -5.48 14.05 22.54
N ALA A 226 -4.41 14.39 21.82
CA ALA A 226 -3.10 13.78 21.99
C ALA A 226 -1.98 14.82 22.00
N ASN A 227 -0.84 14.52 22.66
CA ASN A 227 0.36 15.36 22.62
C ASN A 227 1.12 15.18 21.29
N ALA A 228 0.97 14.00 20.67
CA ALA A 228 1.57 13.67 19.38
C ALA A 228 0.63 12.75 18.58
N VAL A 229 0.63 12.87 17.25
CA VAL A 229 -0.16 12.02 16.34
C VAL A 229 0.75 11.42 15.28
N VAL A 230 0.63 10.11 15.05
CA VAL A 230 1.27 9.42 13.94
C VAL A 230 0.20 8.95 12.96
N VAL A 231 0.29 9.39 11.70
CA VAL A 231 -0.61 9.02 10.62
C VAL A 231 0.03 7.91 9.79
N ALA A 232 -0.47 6.68 9.98
CA ALA A 232 0.01 5.46 9.34
C ALA A 232 -1.10 4.81 8.50
N THR A 233 -1.78 5.63 7.67
CA THR A 233 -2.99 5.27 6.93
C THR A 233 -2.73 4.87 5.48
N ASN A 234 -1.49 4.50 5.13
CA ASN A 234 -0.99 4.27 3.77
C ASN A 234 -0.98 5.55 2.93
N SER A 235 -2.12 6.18 2.72
CA SER A 235 -2.23 7.51 2.12
C SER A 235 -2.74 8.50 3.18
N PRO A 236 -1.98 9.55 3.52
CA PRO A 236 -2.35 10.51 4.56
C PRO A 236 -3.57 11.34 4.16
N PHE A 237 -4.57 11.43 5.02
CA PHE A 237 -5.82 12.16 4.77
C PHE A 237 -5.79 13.64 5.19
N HIS A 238 -4.84 14.04 6.03
CA HIS A 238 -4.78 15.36 6.67
C HIS A 238 -3.88 16.36 5.93
N LEU A 239 -3.17 15.90 4.92
CA LEU A 239 -2.26 16.73 4.13
C LEU A 239 -2.99 17.34 2.95
N GLY A 240 -2.75 18.62 2.70
CA GLY A 240 -3.00 19.19 1.40
C GLY A 240 -2.09 18.56 0.32
N VAL A 241 -2.25 19.02 -0.90
CA VAL A 241 -1.62 18.54 -2.14
C VAL A 241 -0.12 18.14 -2.10
N PRO A 242 0.79 18.76 -1.30
CA PRO A 242 2.24 18.63 -1.55
C PRO A 242 2.86 17.24 -1.46
N VAL A 243 2.38 16.35 -0.57
CA VAL A 243 2.94 14.99 -0.47
C VAL A 243 2.29 14.07 -1.50
N HIS A 244 0.98 14.23 -1.73
CA HIS A 244 0.24 13.41 -2.69
C HIS A 244 0.71 13.60 -4.13
N THR A 245 1.14 14.79 -4.53
CA THR A 245 1.69 15.04 -5.87
C THR A 245 3.10 14.49 -6.08
N LYS A 246 3.74 13.98 -5.02
CA LYS A 246 5.09 13.40 -5.09
C LYS A 246 5.07 11.87 -5.22
N GLN A 247 3.90 11.27 -5.30
CA GLN A 247 3.73 9.82 -5.41
C GLN A 247 2.52 9.50 -6.29
N ALA A 248 2.54 8.33 -6.92
CA ALA A 248 1.46 7.83 -7.76
C ALA A 248 0.91 6.50 -7.23
N PRO A 249 -0.41 6.23 -7.39
CA PRO A 249 -0.99 4.96 -6.99
C PRO A 249 -0.84 3.92 -8.10
N TYR A 250 -0.30 2.75 -7.78
CA TYR A 250 -0.24 1.60 -8.66
C TYR A 250 -1.01 0.42 -8.07
N ARG A 251 -1.51 -0.45 -8.91
CA ARG A 251 -2.19 -1.67 -8.52
C ARG A 251 -1.42 -2.88 -9.02
N THR A 252 -1.12 -3.80 -8.13
CA THR A 252 -0.47 -5.07 -8.40
C THR A 252 -1.45 -6.23 -8.22
N TYR A 253 -1.19 -7.35 -8.89
CA TYR A 253 -2.03 -8.55 -8.89
C TYR A 253 -1.26 -9.73 -8.36
N VAL A 254 -1.91 -10.58 -7.58
CA VAL A 254 -1.28 -11.74 -6.95
C VAL A 254 -2.19 -12.97 -7.09
N ILE A 255 -1.58 -14.10 -7.40
CA ILE A 255 -2.22 -15.41 -7.36
C ILE A 255 -1.52 -16.31 -6.33
N ALA A 256 -2.28 -17.23 -5.75
CA ALA A 256 -1.73 -18.30 -4.92
C ALA A 256 -2.24 -19.65 -5.41
N ALA A 257 -1.35 -20.64 -5.49
CA ALA A 257 -1.66 -21.99 -5.92
C ALA A 257 -0.87 -23.03 -5.15
N HIS A 258 -1.45 -24.21 -4.95
CA HIS A 258 -0.73 -25.33 -4.33
C HIS A 258 0.34 -25.89 -5.28
N VAL A 259 1.48 -26.24 -4.71
CA VAL A 259 2.56 -26.99 -5.38
C VAL A 259 2.98 -28.17 -4.50
N PRO A 260 3.54 -29.25 -5.08
CA PRO A 260 4.12 -30.34 -4.28
C PRO A 260 5.18 -29.80 -3.33
N LYS A 261 5.20 -30.30 -2.10
CA LYS A 261 6.16 -29.86 -1.07
C LYS A 261 7.60 -29.98 -1.55
N GLY A 262 8.36 -28.88 -1.43
CA GLY A 262 9.76 -28.81 -1.83
C GLY A 262 10.03 -28.87 -3.33
N SER A 263 8.99 -28.74 -4.17
CA SER A 263 9.16 -28.73 -5.64
C SER A 263 9.67 -27.41 -6.18
N VAL A 264 9.61 -26.34 -5.39
CA VAL A 264 10.06 -25.00 -5.70
C VAL A 264 10.96 -24.52 -4.56
N PRO A 265 12.08 -23.83 -4.82
CA PRO A 265 12.94 -23.28 -3.79
C PRO A 265 12.20 -22.32 -2.86
N ASP A 266 12.48 -22.41 -1.56
CA ASP A 266 12.02 -21.43 -0.56
C ASP A 266 12.92 -20.20 -0.64
N ALA A 267 12.54 -19.26 -1.48
CA ALA A 267 13.30 -18.07 -1.82
C ALA A 267 12.34 -16.93 -2.23
N LEU A 268 12.84 -15.71 -2.24
CA LEU A 268 12.21 -14.59 -2.92
C LEU A 268 12.82 -14.47 -4.31
N VAL A 269 12.01 -14.29 -5.33
CA VAL A 269 12.51 -14.13 -6.71
C VAL A 269 11.75 -12.99 -7.36
N TRP A 270 12.43 -12.12 -8.10
CA TRP A 270 11.84 -11.08 -8.95
C TRP A 270 12.61 -10.95 -10.25
N ASP A 271 11.92 -10.55 -11.31
CA ASP A 271 12.50 -10.44 -12.65
C ASP A 271 12.63 -9.00 -13.15
N THR A 272 13.18 -8.82 -14.34
CA THR A 272 13.42 -7.52 -14.99
C THR A 272 12.32 -7.11 -15.94
N LEU A 273 11.17 -7.78 -15.95
CA LEU A 273 10.11 -7.45 -16.92
C LEU A 273 9.58 -6.04 -16.70
N GLU A 274 9.60 -5.23 -17.74
CA GLU A 274 9.05 -3.88 -17.73
C GLU A 274 8.06 -3.68 -18.90
N PRO A 275 6.86 -3.13 -18.66
CA PRO A 275 6.27 -2.86 -17.33
C PRO A 275 5.66 -4.13 -16.70
N GLY A 276 5.58 -4.16 -15.37
CA GLY A 276 4.82 -5.18 -14.64
C GLY A 276 5.61 -6.45 -14.36
N TYR A 277 6.80 -6.31 -13.77
CA TYR A 277 7.68 -7.40 -13.36
C TYR A 277 6.95 -8.48 -12.53
N HIS A 278 7.54 -9.69 -12.49
CA HIS A 278 7.02 -10.77 -11.67
C HIS A 278 7.82 -10.92 -10.38
N TYR A 279 7.13 -11.19 -9.29
CA TYR A 279 7.75 -11.53 -8.01
C TYR A 279 7.12 -12.80 -7.44
N VAL A 280 7.96 -13.64 -6.83
CA VAL A 280 7.56 -14.98 -6.42
C VAL A 280 8.12 -15.34 -5.06
N ARG A 281 7.31 -16.06 -4.28
CA ARG A 281 7.76 -16.74 -3.07
C ARG A 281 6.92 -17.98 -2.78
N ILE A 282 7.42 -18.79 -1.85
CA ILE A 282 6.70 -19.92 -1.27
C ILE A 282 6.19 -19.57 0.13
N GLN A 283 4.96 -19.97 0.45
CA GLN A 283 4.50 -20.16 1.80
C GLN A 283 4.50 -21.66 2.10
N PRO A 284 5.42 -22.14 2.95
CA PRO A 284 5.46 -23.56 3.31
C PRO A 284 4.19 -24.02 4.00
N GLY A 285 3.70 -25.18 3.64
CA GLY A 285 2.58 -25.86 4.28
C GLY A 285 2.98 -27.22 4.85
N GLU A 286 2.05 -27.89 5.52
CA GLU A 286 2.33 -29.23 6.10
C GLU A 286 2.46 -30.29 5.01
N GLU A 287 1.49 -30.42 4.12
CA GLU A 287 1.45 -31.43 3.05
C GLU A 287 1.87 -30.89 1.68
N ARG A 288 1.57 -29.65 1.41
CA ARG A 288 1.87 -28.93 0.16
C ARG A 288 2.33 -27.52 0.49
N ASP A 289 3.17 -26.98 -0.38
CA ASP A 289 3.53 -25.58 -0.32
C ASP A 289 2.53 -24.75 -1.14
N VAL A 290 2.46 -23.46 -0.84
CA VAL A 290 1.67 -22.49 -1.62
C VAL A 290 2.63 -21.58 -2.37
N LEU A 291 2.60 -21.66 -3.69
CA LEU A 291 3.29 -20.73 -4.58
C LEU A 291 2.49 -19.44 -4.64
N ILE A 292 3.13 -18.33 -4.35
CA ILE A 292 2.59 -16.97 -4.45
C ILE A 292 3.34 -16.27 -5.57
N VAL A 293 2.60 -15.78 -6.56
CA VAL A 293 3.13 -15.08 -7.73
C VAL A 293 2.41 -13.76 -7.88
N GLY A 294 3.14 -12.67 -7.98
CA GLY A 294 2.57 -11.34 -8.21
C GLY A 294 3.24 -10.60 -9.36
N GLY A 295 2.66 -9.47 -9.73
CA GLY A 295 3.11 -8.61 -10.82
C GLY A 295 1.98 -8.08 -11.68
N GLU A 296 2.29 -7.79 -12.95
CA GLU A 296 1.35 -7.23 -13.93
C GLU A 296 0.82 -5.85 -13.51
N ASP A 297 1.66 -5.06 -12.90
CA ASP A 297 1.34 -3.78 -12.29
C ASP A 297 0.86 -2.75 -13.33
N HIS A 298 0.00 -1.87 -12.89
CA HIS A 298 -0.43 -0.71 -13.67
C HIS A 298 -0.89 0.42 -12.76
N LYS A 299 -0.92 1.63 -13.31
CA LYS A 299 -1.42 2.80 -12.60
C LYS A 299 -2.90 2.66 -12.25
N THR A 300 -3.25 2.86 -10.98
CA THR A 300 -4.62 2.71 -10.48
C THR A 300 -5.62 3.52 -11.30
N GLY A 301 -6.73 2.90 -11.72
CA GLY A 301 -7.80 3.55 -12.47
C GLY A 301 -7.53 3.79 -13.96
N GLU A 302 -6.40 3.33 -14.51
CA GLU A 302 -6.08 3.47 -15.94
C GLU A 302 -6.42 2.25 -16.78
N ALA A 303 -6.67 1.10 -16.17
CA ALA A 303 -7.03 -0.14 -16.87
C ALA A 303 -8.16 -0.87 -16.14
N ASP A 304 -8.96 -1.62 -16.90
CA ASP A 304 -10.03 -2.53 -16.43
C ASP A 304 -9.88 -3.89 -17.15
N ASP A 305 -8.63 -4.43 -17.13
CA ASP A 305 -8.24 -5.67 -17.80
C ASP A 305 -7.74 -6.75 -16.81
N GLN A 306 -8.21 -6.71 -15.55
CA GLN A 306 -7.72 -7.49 -14.44
C GLN A 306 -7.74 -9.00 -14.71
N ASP A 307 -8.80 -9.52 -15.34
CA ASP A 307 -8.89 -10.95 -15.71
C ASP A 307 -7.77 -11.37 -16.67
N ALA A 308 -7.42 -10.49 -17.62
CA ALA A 308 -6.33 -10.74 -18.55
C ALA A 308 -4.97 -10.74 -17.81
N ARG A 309 -4.77 -9.86 -16.82
CA ARG A 309 -3.56 -9.82 -15.98
C ARG A 309 -3.40 -11.11 -15.18
N PHE A 310 -4.45 -11.54 -14.49
CA PHE A 310 -4.42 -12.82 -13.78
C PHE A 310 -4.15 -14.00 -14.71
N ALA A 311 -4.72 -14.00 -15.92
CA ALA A 311 -4.46 -15.03 -16.91
C ALA A 311 -2.99 -15.04 -17.38
N ARG A 312 -2.36 -13.87 -17.54
CA ARG A 312 -0.93 -13.77 -17.89
C ARG A 312 -0.06 -14.29 -16.75
N LEU A 313 -0.31 -13.85 -15.49
CA LEU A 313 0.39 -14.34 -14.29
C LEU A 313 0.28 -15.87 -14.17
N GLU A 314 -0.92 -16.42 -14.28
CA GLU A 314 -1.13 -17.87 -14.21
C GLU A 314 -0.42 -18.60 -15.36
N GLY A 315 -0.51 -18.07 -16.59
CA GLY A 315 0.15 -18.64 -17.76
C GLY A 315 1.68 -18.67 -17.61
N TRP A 316 2.26 -17.57 -17.13
CA TRP A 316 3.68 -17.46 -16.85
C TRP A 316 4.14 -18.44 -15.76
N ALA A 317 3.42 -18.48 -14.63
CA ALA A 317 3.74 -19.37 -13.53
C ALA A 317 3.65 -20.85 -13.92
N ARG A 318 2.62 -21.26 -14.66
CA ARG A 318 2.45 -22.64 -15.15
C ARG A 318 3.52 -23.06 -16.15
N ALA A 319 4.00 -22.15 -16.98
CA ALA A 319 5.08 -22.43 -17.91
C ALA A 319 6.39 -22.78 -17.19
N LEU A 320 6.66 -22.13 -16.05
CA LEU A 320 7.85 -22.36 -15.24
C LEU A 320 7.67 -23.50 -14.22
N VAL A 321 6.47 -23.65 -13.66
CA VAL A 321 6.13 -24.66 -12.65
C VAL A 321 4.98 -25.55 -13.15
N PRO A 322 5.22 -26.51 -14.06
CA PRO A 322 4.16 -27.37 -14.60
C PRO A 322 3.40 -28.19 -13.54
N ALA A 323 4.00 -28.41 -12.36
CA ALA A 323 3.39 -29.09 -11.23
C ALA A 323 2.44 -28.20 -10.41
N MET A 324 2.25 -26.94 -10.79
CA MET A 324 1.32 -26.00 -10.16
C MET A 324 -0.10 -26.54 -10.26
N GLY A 325 -0.76 -26.65 -9.11
CA GLY A 325 -2.16 -27.05 -8.99
C GLY A 325 -3.16 -25.95 -9.37
N GLU A 326 -4.36 -26.05 -8.85
CA GLU A 326 -5.39 -25.03 -9.03
C GLU A 326 -5.02 -23.73 -8.30
N VAL A 327 -5.33 -22.58 -8.90
CA VAL A 327 -5.23 -21.28 -8.25
C VAL A 327 -6.33 -21.17 -7.20
N THR A 328 -5.94 -21.04 -5.95
CA THR A 328 -6.86 -21.00 -4.80
C THR A 328 -7.28 -19.59 -4.44
N HIS A 329 -6.38 -18.61 -4.64
CA HIS A 329 -6.63 -17.20 -4.32
C HIS A 329 -6.16 -16.30 -5.45
N ARG A 330 -6.92 -15.23 -5.68
CA ARG A 330 -6.59 -14.11 -6.56
C ARG A 330 -6.93 -12.84 -5.82
N TRP A 331 -6.00 -11.91 -5.74
CA TRP A 331 -6.25 -10.61 -5.11
C TRP A 331 -5.41 -9.53 -5.74
N SER A 332 -5.75 -8.29 -5.45
CA SER A 332 -4.96 -7.14 -5.83
C SER A 332 -4.59 -6.30 -4.60
N GLY A 333 -3.56 -5.50 -4.73
CA GLY A 333 -3.14 -4.52 -3.74
C GLY A 333 -2.82 -3.19 -4.39
N GLN A 334 -2.96 -2.10 -3.66
CA GLN A 334 -2.52 -0.78 -4.12
C GLN A 334 -1.26 -0.36 -3.39
N VAL A 335 -0.25 0.02 -4.16
CA VAL A 335 1.01 0.58 -3.68
C VAL A 335 1.09 2.07 -4.02
N MET A 336 1.89 2.83 -3.28
CA MET A 336 2.11 4.26 -3.51
C MET A 336 3.57 4.46 -3.87
N GLU A 337 3.85 4.81 -5.13
CA GLU A 337 5.20 4.95 -5.67
C GLU A 337 5.67 6.40 -5.63
N PRO A 338 6.68 6.74 -4.80
CA PRO A 338 7.30 8.06 -4.80
C PRO A 338 8.09 8.29 -6.09
N ALA A 339 8.00 9.49 -6.66
CA ALA A 339 8.73 9.83 -7.88
C ALA A 339 10.27 9.89 -7.70
N ASP A 340 10.80 9.75 -6.49
CA ASP A 340 12.23 9.63 -6.19
C ASP A 340 12.60 8.30 -5.51
N TYR A 341 11.71 7.30 -5.60
CA TYR A 341 11.87 5.93 -5.12
C TYR A 341 12.00 5.77 -3.60
N VAL A 342 11.92 6.84 -2.82
CA VAL A 342 12.11 6.82 -1.37
C VAL A 342 10.80 7.14 -0.64
N PRO A 343 10.37 6.32 0.33
CA PRO A 343 9.22 6.61 1.17
C PRO A 343 9.28 7.96 1.87
N PHE A 344 8.11 8.48 2.28
CA PHE A 344 8.00 9.67 3.12
C PHE A 344 7.73 9.26 4.55
N ILE A 345 8.71 9.46 5.43
CA ILE A 345 8.64 9.10 6.86
C ILE A 345 9.17 10.28 7.67
N GLY A 346 8.37 10.79 8.59
CA GLY A 346 8.82 11.86 9.47
C GLY A 346 7.73 12.86 9.81
N LYS A 347 8.16 14.02 10.27
CA LYS A 347 7.28 15.11 10.67
C LYS A 347 6.48 15.65 9.49
N SER A 348 5.19 15.84 9.67
CA SER A 348 4.30 16.44 8.68
C SER A 348 4.75 17.87 8.34
N PRO A 349 4.84 18.26 7.06
CA PRO A 349 5.32 19.60 6.69
C PRO A 349 4.47 20.77 7.19
N GLN A 350 3.23 20.50 7.59
CA GLN A 350 2.26 21.52 8.02
C GLN A 350 1.99 21.52 9.52
N HIS A 351 2.66 20.63 10.28
CA HIS A 351 2.37 20.41 11.69
C HIS A 351 3.65 20.26 12.52
N GLU A 352 3.58 20.64 13.79
CA GLU A 352 4.67 20.47 14.74
C GLU A 352 4.59 19.15 15.51
N ARG A 353 3.37 18.60 15.67
CA ARG A 353 3.06 17.44 16.52
C ARG A 353 2.42 16.28 15.77
N VAL A 354 2.51 16.29 14.43
CA VAL A 354 2.00 15.23 13.58
C VAL A 354 3.13 14.65 12.75
N TRP A 355 3.23 13.35 12.72
CA TRP A 355 4.17 12.56 11.90
C TRP A 355 3.40 11.68 10.94
N LEU A 356 4.04 11.25 9.87
CA LEU A 356 3.41 10.40 8.85
C LEU A 356 4.36 9.37 8.27
N VAL A 357 3.77 8.35 7.65
CA VAL A 357 4.42 7.39 6.76
C VAL A 357 3.54 7.11 5.55
N THR A 358 4.14 7.18 4.34
CA THR A 358 3.49 6.91 3.05
C THR A 358 4.53 6.68 1.95
N GLY A 359 4.10 6.18 0.78
CA GLY A 359 4.99 6.01 -0.38
C GLY A 359 5.92 4.81 -0.22
N ASP A 360 5.36 3.64 -0.02
CA ASP A 360 6.10 2.42 0.30
C ASP A 360 6.67 1.68 -0.91
N SER A 361 6.34 2.11 -2.13
CA SER A 361 6.87 1.56 -3.40
C SER A 361 6.89 0.02 -3.43
N GLY A 362 5.80 -0.63 -3.02
CA GLY A 362 5.71 -2.10 -2.96
C GLY A 362 6.28 -2.74 -1.69
N GLU A 363 7.21 -2.08 -0.99
CA GLU A 363 7.90 -2.61 0.20
C GLU A 363 7.26 -2.19 1.54
N GLY A 364 5.93 -2.15 1.60
CA GLY A 364 5.19 -1.62 2.73
C GLY A 364 5.43 -2.30 4.08
N LEU A 365 5.91 -3.54 4.09
CA LEU A 365 6.18 -4.28 5.33
C LEU A 365 7.48 -3.80 6.00
N THR A 366 8.57 -3.75 5.25
CA THR A 366 9.87 -3.29 5.75
C THR A 366 9.86 -1.79 5.97
N THR A 367 9.30 -1.01 5.03
CA THR A 367 9.09 0.43 5.18
C THR A 367 8.27 0.78 6.42
N GLY A 368 7.22 0.02 6.73
CA GLY A 368 6.40 0.23 7.91
C GLY A 368 7.17 0.08 9.23
N VAL A 369 8.10 -0.88 9.29
CA VAL A 369 8.96 -1.08 10.47
C VAL A 369 10.11 -0.06 10.50
N THR A 370 10.72 0.27 9.36
CA THR A 370 11.67 1.40 9.24
C THR A 370 11.04 2.68 9.76
N ALA A 371 9.78 2.94 9.39
CA ALA A 371 9.03 4.08 9.90
C ALA A 371 8.87 4.04 11.42
N ALA A 372 8.57 2.89 11.99
CA ALA A 372 8.43 2.75 13.44
C ALA A 372 9.72 3.13 14.19
N LEU A 373 10.88 2.70 13.69
CA LEU A 373 12.18 3.04 14.28
C LEU A 373 12.47 4.55 14.20
N ILE A 374 12.24 5.16 13.04
CA ILE A 374 12.47 6.60 12.83
C ILE A 374 11.50 7.44 13.65
N LEU A 375 10.20 7.13 13.54
CA LEU A 375 9.14 7.92 14.18
C LEU A 375 9.19 7.82 15.71
N CYS A 376 9.57 6.67 16.26
CA CYS A 376 9.75 6.51 17.69
C CYS A 376 10.78 7.51 18.26
N GLU A 377 11.92 7.68 17.61
CA GLU A 377 12.93 8.67 18.03
C GLU A 377 12.41 10.10 17.87
N GLN A 378 11.79 10.43 16.73
CA GLN A 378 11.32 11.79 16.47
C GLN A 378 10.17 12.22 17.40
N VAL A 379 9.21 11.34 17.68
CA VAL A 379 8.10 11.59 18.62
C VAL A 379 8.63 11.83 20.06
N ASN A 380 9.77 11.23 20.39
CA ASN A 380 10.45 11.45 21.67
C ASN A 380 11.38 12.67 21.68
N GLY A 381 11.39 13.48 20.62
CA GLY A 381 12.17 14.70 20.50
C GLY A 381 13.63 14.49 20.09
N GLY A 382 13.99 13.28 19.64
CA GLY A 382 15.30 12.95 19.10
C GLY A 382 15.36 13.04 17.58
N GLU A 383 16.53 12.76 17.03
CA GLU A 383 16.77 12.64 15.59
C GLU A 383 17.26 11.22 15.29
N HIS A 384 16.70 10.60 14.26
CA HIS A 384 17.18 9.30 13.78
C HIS A 384 18.15 9.50 12.61
N PRO A 385 19.29 8.79 12.54
CA PRO A 385 20.29 8.96 11.46
C PRO A 385 19.70 8.84 10.05
N TRP A 386 18.73 7.95 9.86
CA TRP A 386 18.06 7.74 8.57
C TRP A 386 17.00 8.80 8.25
N GLY A 387 16.51 9.54 9.25
CA GLY A 387 15.36 10.44 9.13
C GLY A 387 15.46 11.45 7.99
N LYS A 388 16.69 11.94 7.71
CA LYS A 388 16.94 12.93 6.64
C LYS A 388 16.62 12.38 5.24
N LEU A 389 16.91 11.11 4.96
CA LEU A 389 16.59 10.48 3.67
C LEU A 389 15.09 10.48 3.42
N TYR A 390 14.31 10.14 4.43
CA TYR A 390 12.88 9.89 4.36
C TYR A 390 12.01 11.14 4.62
N GLU A 391 12.61 12.29 4.89
CA GLU A 391 11.90 13.50 5.32
C GLU A 391 10.76 13.91 4.36
N PRO A 392 9.51 14.09 4.83
CA PRO A 392 8.37 14.44 3.97
C PRO A 392 8.49 15.80 3.29
N SER A 393 9.21 16.74 3.90
CA SER A 393 9.45 18.09 3.36
C SER A 393 10.56 18.13 2.30
N ARG A 394 11.27 17.02 2.05
CA ARG A 394 12.37 16.97 1.09
C ARG A 394 11.96 17.43 -0.31
N LYS A 395 12.89 18.15 -0.97
CA LYS A 395 12.68 18.66 -2.32
C LYS A 395 12.95 17.57 -3.35
N MET A 396 12.08 17.44 -4.33
CA MET A 396 12.20 16.54 -5.47
C MET A 396 13.06 17.21 -6.57
N LEU A 397 14.36 17.39 -6.31
CA LEU A 397 15.28 18.07 -7.27
C LEU A 397 15.65 17.14 -8.44
N HIS A 398 15.68 15.83 -8.21
CA HIS A 398 15.86 14.78 -9.20
C HIS A 398 14.55 13.96 -9.24
N GLY A 399 14.24 13.28 -10.33
CA GLY A 399 12.89 12.71 -10.55
C GLY A 399 11.86 13.77 -11.03
N LEU A 400 12.33 14.96 -11.45
CA LEU A 400 11.45 16.04 -11.92
C LEU A 400 10.64 15.63 -13.16
N LYS A 401 11.18 14.76 -13.99
CA LYS A 401 10.49 14.23 -15.18
C LYS A 401 9.30 13.35 -14.77
N GLU A 402 9.52 12.41 -13.86
CA GLU A 402 8.52 11.52 -13.30
C GLU A 402 7.46 12.34 -12.55
N TYR A 403 7.87 13.26 -11.70
CA TYR A 403 6.99 14.21 -11.01
C TYR A 403 6.11 15.01 -11.97
N LEU A 404 6.68 15.54 -13.06
CA LEU A 404 5.92 16.31 -14.07
C LEU A 404 4.97 15.42 -14.86
N THR A 405 5.39 14.19 -15.20
CA THR A 405 4.55 13.23 -15.92
C THR A 405 3.33 12.86 -15.09
N GLU A 406 3.53 12.48 -13.81
CA GLU A 406 2.46 12.11 -12.89
C GLU A 406 1.46 13.26 -12.66
N ASN A 407 1.96 14.50 -12.51
CA ASN A 407 1.08 15.65 -12.34
C ASN A 407 0.35 16.06 -13.63
N LEU A 408 0.92 15.81 -14.81
CA LEU A 408 0.24 16.00 -16.09
C LEU A 408 -0.87 14.96 -16.29
N ASP A 409 -0.65 13.72 -15.88
CA ASP A 409 -1.68 12.68 -15.92
C ASP A 409 -2.81 12.98 -14.95
N ALA A 410 -2.51 13.43 -13.72
CA ALA A 410 -3.53 13.89 -12.80
C ALA A 410 -4.37 15.04 -13.38
N ALA A 411 -3.74 15.98 -14.10
CA ALA A 411 -4.47 17.06 -14.79
C ALA A 411 -5.36 16.54 -15.93
N ARG A 412 -4.94 15.50 -16.67
CA ARG A 412 -5.77 14.83 -17.68
C ARG A 412 -6.99 14.15 -17.06
N HIS A 413 -6.81 13.44 -15.95
CA HIS A 413 -7.90 12.79 -15.23
C HIS A 413 -8.88 13.79 -14.62
N TRP A 414 -8.42 14.97 -14.22
CA TRP A 414 -9.30 16.07 -13.84
C TRP A 414 -10.08 16.60 -15.05
N ALA A 415 -9.42 16.77 -16.21
CA ALA A 415 -10.06 17.23 -17.45
C ALA A 415 -11.08 16.21 -18.01
N ALA A 416 -11.09 14.97 -17.57
CA ALA A 416 -12.05 13.94 -17.99
C ALA A 416 -13.51 14.31 -17.66
N HIS A 417 -13.76 15.28 -16.77
CA HIS A 417 -15.09 15.87 -16.59
C HIS A 417 -15.65 16.49 -17.88
N LEU A 418 -14.78 16.87 -18.82
CA LEU A 418 -15.15 17.53 -20.08
C LEU A 418 -15.40 16.54 -21.21
N THR A 419 -15.02 15.26 -21.03
CA THR A 419 -15.19 14.21 -22.05
C THR A 419 -16.55 13.51 -21.91
N ASP A 420 -16.93 12.72 -22.92
CA ASP A 420 -18.09 11.85 -22.87
C ASP A 420 -17.90 10.74 -21.83
N GLY A 421 -19.01 10.23 -21.28
CA GLY A 421 -18.98 9.09 -20.37
C GLY A 421 -18.54 7.80 -21.05
N GLU A 422 -18.22 6.77 -20.28
CA GLU A 422 -17.86 5.42 -20.78
C GLU A 422 -19.07 4.70 -21.36
N ILE A 423 -20.29 5.07 -20.92
CA ILE A 423 -21.55 4.54 -21.44
C ILE A 423 -22.50 5.66 -21.88
N GLU A 424 -23.20 5.39 -22.98
CA GLU A 424 -24.18 6.33 -23.56
C GLU A 424 -25.56 6.31 -22.85
N SER A 425 -25.89 5.19 -22.17
CA SER A 425 -27.16 4.98 -21.48
C SER A 425 -26.99 4.07 -20.28
N LEU A 426 -27.66 4.43 -19.17
CA LEU A 426 -27.71 3.59 -17.96
C LEU A 426 -28.34 2.21 -18.20
N ASP A 427 -29.17 2.06 -19.24
CA ASP A 427 -29.79 0.77 -19.58
C ASP A 427 -28.78 -0.26 -20.07
N ARG A 428 -27.61 0.18 -20.53
CA ARG A 428 -26.51 -0.72 -20.94
C ARG A 428 -25.71 -1.29 -19.76
N LEU A 429 -25.92 -0.76 -18.55
CA LEU A 429 -25.20 -1.20 -17.37
C LEU A 429 -25.81 -2.52 -16.85
N ALA A 430 -25.03 -3.60 -16.90
CA ALA A 430 -25.48 -4.90 -16.42
C ALA A 430 -25.54 -4.95 -14.88
N PRO A 431 -26.38 -5.82 -14.28
CA PRO A 431 -26.37 -6.05 -12.83
C PRO A 431 -24.97 -6.39 -12.30
N GLY A 432 -24.56 -5.75 -11.21
CA GLY A 432 -23.25 -5.90 -10.60
C GLY A 432 -22.13 -5.09 -11.28
N GLN A 433 -22.44 -4.27 -12.28
CA GLN A 433 -21.47 -3.44 -13.01
C GLN A 433 -21.57 -1.96 -12.66
N GLY A 434 -20.44 -1.28 -12.75
CA GLY A 434 -20.32 0.16 -12.66
C GLY A 434 -19.70 0.76 -13.92
N ALA A 435 -19.98 2.02 -14.19
CA ALA A 435 -19.36 2.79 -15.27
C ALA A 435 -19.56 4.29 -15.04
N ILE A 436 -18.76 5.12 -15.71
CA ILE A 436 -18.97 6.57 -15.73
C ILE A 436 -19.97 6.91 -16.86
N ALA A 437 -21.07 7.53 -16.48
CA ALA A 437 -22.07 8.04 -17.39
C ALA A 437 -22.02 9.57 -17.47
N LYS A 438 -22.45 10.13 -18.61
CA LYS A 438 -22.66 11.58 -18.73
C LYS A 438 -24.14 11.87 -18.57
N ILE A 439 -24.54 12.53 -17.49
CA ILE A 439 -25.93 12.86 -17.21
C ILE A 439 -26.04 14.38 -16.99
N ASP A 440 -26.87 15.05 -17.79
CA ASP A 440 -27.04 16.52 -17.76
C ASP A 440 -25.72 17.32 -17.86
N GLY A 441 -24.70 16.72 -18.47
CA GLY A 441 -23.37 17.31 -18.64
C GLY A 441 -22.41 17.08 -17.46
N ASP A 442 -22.83 16.38 -16.42
CA ASP A 442 -21.98 15.99 -15.29
C ASP A 442 -21.47 14.54 -15.44
N ALA A 443 -20.26 14.28 -14.98
CA ALA A 443 -19.73 12.92 -14.88
C ALA A 443 -20.32 12.24 -13.64
N VAL A 444 -21.00 11.11 -13.85
CA VAL A 444 -21.74 10.36 -12.83
C VAL A 444 -21.19 8.95 -12.72
N ALA A 445 -20.76 8.55 -11.53
CA ALA A 445 -20.42 7.19 -11.18
C ALA A 445 -21.72 6.40 -10.98
N ALA A 446 -22.06 5.55 -11.94
CA ALA A 446 -23.29 4.78 -11.95
C ALA A 446 -23.00 3.30 -11.68
N TYR A 447 -23.62 2.74 -10.67
CA TYR A 447 -23.57 1.32 -10.33
C TYR A 447 -24.96 0.70 -10.38
N ARG A 448 -25.09 -0.47 -11.01
CA ARG A 448 -26.33 -1.25 -10.97
C ARG A 448 -26.15 -2.43 -10.00
N THR A 449 -26.95 -2.46 -8.94
CA THR A 449 -26.89 -3.57 -7.98
C THR A 449 -27.26 -4.92 -8.64
N PRO A 450 -26.91 -6.06 -8.06
CA PRO A 450 -27.34 -7.37 -8.55
C PRO A 450 -28.85 -7.50 -8.68
N GLU A 451 -29.62 -6.78 -7.85
CA GLU A 451 -31.09 -6.74 -7.85
C GLU A 451 -31.66 -5.79 -8.91
N GLY A 452 -30.79 -5.01 -9.61
CA GLY A 452 -31.15 -4.11 -10.71
C GLY A 452 -31.40 -2.64 -10.29
N GLU A 453 -31.22 -2.29 -9.02
CA GLU A 453 -31.30 -0.92 -8.53
C GLU A 453 -30.10 -0.08 -9.04
N LEU A 454 -30.35 1.17 -9.39
CA LEU A 454 -29.30 2.12 -9.77
C LEU A 454 -28.88 2.97 -8.58
N ARG A 455 -27.56 3.02 -8.34
CA ARG A 455 -26.90 3.93 -7.41
C ARG A 455 -26.08 4.92 -8.21
N LEU A 456 -26.30 6.19 -7.98
CA LEU A 456 -25.70 7.29 -8.74
C LEU A 456 -24.98 8.26 -7.80
N TYR A 457 -23.73 8.53 -8.10
CA TYR A 457 -22.88 9.45 -7.35
C TYR A 457 -22.20 10.42 -8.31
N SER A 458 -21.81 11.60 -7.81
CA SER A 458 -20.85 12.42 -8.53
C SER A 458 -19.57 11.61 -8.76
N ALA A 459 -19.07 11.59 -9.98
CA ALA A 459 -17.80 10.93 -10.27
C ALA A 459 -16.58 11.73 -9.77
N ALA A 460 -16.78 12.91 -9.17
CA ALA A 460 -15.71 13.73 -8.62
C ALA A 460 -15.22 13.16 -7.29
N CYS A 461 -13.97 12.70 -7.25
CA CYS A 461 -13.29 12.27 -6.03
C CYS A 461 -13.30 13.38 -4.97
N THR A 462 -13.74 13.07 -3.75
CA THR A 462 -13.89 14.05 -2.66
C THR A 462 -12.57 14.55 -2.08
N HIS A 463 -11.42 14.03 -2.54
CA HIS A 463 -10.11 14.57 -2.21
C HIS A 463 -9.77 15.81 -3.07
N PHE A 464 -9.71 15.67 -4.39
CA PHE A 464 -9.26 16.74 -5.29
C PHE A 464 -10.06 16.85 -6.60
N GLY A 465 -11.21 16.22 -6.69
CA GLY A 465 -12.15 16.36 -7.80
C GLY A 465 -11.82 15.58 -9.07
N CYS A 466 -10.80 14.72 -9.10
CA CYS A 466 -10.54 13.86 -10.26
C CYS A 466 -11.68 12.87 -10.50
N VAL A 467 -11.94 12.51 -11.76
CA VAL A 467 -12.96 11.54 -12.11
C VAL A 467 -12.53 10.13 -11.67
N VAL A 468 -13.33 9.50 -10.80
CA VAL A 468 -13.11 8.10 -10.40
C VAL A 468 -13.40 7.15 -11.56
N ARG A 469 -12.86 5.94 -11.50
CA ARG A 469 -13.04 4.88 -12.49
C ARG A 469 -13.56 3.61 -11.84
N TRP A 470 -14.35 2.84 -12.58
CA TRP A 470 -14.83 1.56 -12.10
C TRP A 470 -13.73 0.51 -12.11
N ASN A 471 -13.61 -0.22 -11.03
CA ASN A 471 -12.78 -1.41 -10.91
C ASN A 471 -13.70 -2.63 -10.84
N GLY A 472 -13.84 -3.35 -11.94
CA GLY A 472 -14.77 -4.47 -12.07
C GLY A 472 -14.38 -5.68 -11.22
N PHE A 473 -13.09 -5.87 -10.95
CA PHE A 473 -12.58 -6.98 -10.14
C PHE A 473 -12.85 -6.77 -8.65
N GLU A 474 -12.51 -5.59 -8.10
CA GLU A 474 -12.73 -5.29 -6.68
C GLU A 474 -14.13 -4.74 -6.38
N ARG A 475 -14.90 -4.41 -7.42
CA ARG A 475 -16.21 -3.75 -7.34
C ARG A 475 -16.16 -2.48 -6.50
N CYS A 476 -15.28 -1.58 -6.89
CA CYS A 476 -15.09 -0.30 -6.22
C CYS A 476 -14.82 0.81 -7.24
N TRP A 477 -14.75 2.05 -6.77
CA TRP A 477 -14.36 3.20 -7.57
C TRP A 477 -12.94 3.60 -7.21
N ASP A 478 -12.04 3.58 -8.18
CA ASP A 478 -10.64 3.95 -8.04
C ASP A 478 -10.41 5.38 -8.54
N CYS A 479 -9.68 6.19 -7.78
CA CYS A 479 -9.26 7.52 -8.22
C CYS A 479 -7.83 7.47 -8.76
N PRO A 480 -7.61 7.74 -10.07
CA PRO A 480 -6.30 7.61 -10.69
C PRO A 480 -5.28 8.67 -10.25
N CYS A 481 -5.74 9.79 -9.66
CA CYS A 481 -4.84 10.89 -9.30
C CYS A 481 -3.99 10.58 -8.06
N HIS A 482 -4.62 10.11 -6.97
CA HIS A 482 -3.93 9.92 -5.69
C HIS A 482 -4.36 8.63 -4.96
N GLY A 483 -5.03 7.70 -5.66
CA GLY A 483 -5.34 6.38 -5.13
C GLY A 483 -6.49 6.29 -4.13
N SER A 484 -7.35 7.30 -4.02
CA SER A 484 -8.58 7.15 -3.23
C SER A 484 -9.46 6.06 -3.81
N GLN A 485 -10.02 5.22 -2.94
CA GLN A 485 -10.95 4.16 -3.33
C GLN A 485 -12.26 4.32 -2.59
N PHE A 486 -13.37 4.01 -3.29
CA PHE A 486 -14.71 4.10 -2.72
C PHE A 486 -15.50 2.83 -3.02
N SER A 487 -16.33 2.40 -2.09
CA SER A 487 -17.23 1.28 -2.26
C SER A 487 -18.28 1.53 -3.34
N VAL A 488 -19.07 0.52 -3.66
CA VAL A 488 -20.26 0.64 -4.52
C VAL A 488 -21.31 1.62 -3.95
N ASP A 489 -21.25 1.89 -2.65
CA ASP A 489 -22.11 2.83 -1.94
C ASP A 489 -21.48 4.23 -1.83
N GLY A 490 -20.34 4.45 -2.48
CA GLY A 490 -19.62 5.72 -2.44
C GLY A 490 -18.82 5.95 -1.15
N GLU A 491 -18.81 5.02 -0.21
CA GLU A 491 -18.06 5.16 1.05
C GLU A 491 -16.55 4.99 0.83
N PRO A 492 -15.70 5.79 1.49
CA PRO A 492 -14.26 5.71 1.32
C PRO A 492 -13.68 4.41 1.91
N LEU A 493 -13.06 3.59 1.06
CA LEU A 493 -12.34 2.38 1.44
C LEU A 493 -10.88 2.70 1.79
N GLN A 494 -10.23 3.50 0.94
CA GLN A 494 -8.84 3.94 1.09
C GLN A 494 -8.72 5.43 0.82
N GLY A 495 -7.83 6.10 1.58
CA GLY A 495 -7.50 7.51 1.41
C GLY A 495 -6.72 7.82 0.11
N PRO A 496 -6.42 9.10 -0.11
CA PRO A 496 -6.56 10.22 0.84
C PRO A 496 -7.98 10.77 1.05
N ALA A 497 -8.95 10.44 0.19
CA ALA A 497 -10.34 10.83 0.46
C ALA A 497 -10.85 10.20 1.77
N HIS A 498 -11.52 11.02 2.58
CA HIS A 498 -12.07 10.59 3.86
C HIS A 498 -13.60 10.82 3.93
N ARG A 499 -14.19 11.49 2.93
CA ARG A 499 -15.61 11.69 2.79
C ARG A 499 -16.18 10.85 1.64
N PRO A 500 -17.44 10.38 1.74
CA PRO A 500 -18.08 9.63 0.67
C PRO A 500 -18.26 10.45 -0.61
N LEU A 501 -18.43 9.77 -1.73
CA LEU A 501 -18.85 10.39 -2.98
C LEU A 501 -20.24 11.02 -2.79
N GLU A 502 -20.48 12.21 -3.35
CA GLU A 502 -21.75 12.90 -3.22
C GLU A 502 -22.84 12.16 -4.02
N PRO A 503 -24.01 11.83 -3.41
CA PRO A 503 -25.13 11.26 -4.14
C PRO A 503 -25.57 12.18 -5.29
N PHE A 504 -25.82 11.58 -6.46
CA PHE A 504 -26.25 12.31 -7.64
C PHE A 504 -27.75 12.12 -7.88
N THR A 505 -28.46 13.26 -8.01
CA THR A 505 -29.90 13.27 -8.34
C THR A 505 -30.10 14.02 -9.67
N PRO A 506 -30.62 13.38 -10.73
CA PRO A 506 -30.75 13.98 -12.06
C PRO A 506 -31.53 15.31 -12.10
N GLN A 507 -32.45 15.54 -11.17
CA GLN A 507 -33.28 16.76 -11.11
C GLN A 507 -32.61 17.97 -10.41
N ALA A 508 -31.49 17.80 -9.75
CA ALA A 508 -30.84 18.87 -8.98
C ALA A 508 -30.35 20.05 -9.84
N ARG A 509 -30.14 19.86 -11.15
CA ARG A 509 -29.61 20.90 -12.06
C ARG A 509 -30.65 21.95 -12.46
N SER A 510 -31.93 21.59 -12.58
CA SER A 510 -33.02 22.54 -12.89
C SER A 510 -33.24 23.54 -11.77
N GLU A 511 -32.97 23.16 -10.53
CA GLU A 511 -33.07 24.02 -9.36
C GLU A 511 -31.83 24.92 -9.18
N ARG A 512 -30.63 24.40 -9.46
CA ARG A 512 -29.37 25.19 -9.40
C ARG A 512 -29.34 26.30 -10.46
N ARG A 513 -29.79 26.04 -11.70
CA ARG A 513 -29.90 27.10 -12.74
C ARG A 513 -30.93 28.17 -12.41
N ARG A 514 -32.01 27.84 -11.68
CA ARG A 514 -32.97 28.82 -11.18
C ARG A 514 -32.43 29.64 -10.00
N ALA A 515 -31.52 29.06 -9.20
CA ALA A 515 -30.89 29.74 -8.07
C ALA A 515 -29.70 30.61 -8.48
N SER A 516 -28.99 30.30 -9.59
CA SER A 516 -27.87 31.10 -10.10
C SER A 516 -28.25 32.22 -11.06
N GLY A 517 -29.52 32.33 -11.47
CA GLY A 517 -30.02 33.46 -12.30
C GLY A 517 -29.50 33.43 -13.75
N GLU A 518 -29.08 32.29 -14.31
CA GLU A 518 -28.72 32.09 -15.71
C GLU A 518 -29.89 31.53 -16.54
#